data_93b1a0b3a374b022bb1b150765968c39
#
_entry.id   93b1a0b3a374b022bb1b150765968c39
#
_cell.length_a   1.000
_cell.length_b   1.000
_cell.length_c   1.000
_cell.angle_alpha   90.00
_cell.angle_beta   90.00
_cell.angle_gamma   90.00
#
_symmetry.space_group_name_H-M   'P 1'
#
loop_
_entity.id
_entity.type
_entity.pdbx_description
1 polymer ?
#
loop_
_entity_poly.entity_id
_entity_poly.type
_entity_poly.pdbx_seq_one_letter_code
_entity_poly.pdbx_strand_id
1 'polypeptide(L)'
;MAAFDLNADSVRTLNQHLHDSPSGTLSVTNPGGRHCIACGIDAPVEVSIDGHVGYYCAGMNKQAQVTIAGNAGPGVAENIMSGSVRVKGNASQSAGASGRGGALIIEGDASARCGISMKGVDIVVAGSVGHMSAFMAQKGRLVICGDAGDFLGDSIYEAIIYVRGNVGELGADCIKKEMTADHVQGLKQLLAATGVAANVDEFRRYGSARKLYNFNIDHADDY
;
A
#
# COMPACT_ATOMS: atom_id res chain seq x y z
N MET A 1 11.94 -17.34 -18.33
CA MET A 1 10.77 -16.50 -17.98
C MET A 1 9.54 -17.38 -18.08
N ALA A 2 8.82 -17.62 -17.00
CA ALA A 2 7.53 -18.31 -17.03
C ALA A 2 6.44 -17.33 -17.50
N ALA A 3 5.44 -17.82 -18.23
CA ALA A 3 4.33 -17.02 -18.73
C ALA A 3 3.01 -17.75 -18.50
N PHE A 4 2.00 -17.02 -18.05
CA PHE A 4 0.63 -17.50 -17.87
C PHE A 4 -0.33 -16.61 -18.65
N ASP A 5 -1.18 -17.24 -19.45
CA ASP A 5 -2.29 -16.57 -20.13
C ASP A 5 -3.61 -16.95 -19.44
N LEU A 6 -4.21 -16.01 -18.73
CA LEU A 6 -5.44 -16.29 -17.96
C LEU A 6 -6.68 -16.51 -18.85
N ASN A 7 -6.57 -16.43 -20.17
CA ASN A 7 -7.59 -16.98 -21.06
C ASN A 7 -7.50 -18.51 -21.19
N ALA A 8 -6.31 -19.07 -21.01
CA ALA A 8 -6.05 -20.52 -21.07
C ALA A 8 -5.82 -21.13 -19.68
N ASP A 9 -5.14 -20.39 -18.80
CA ASP A 9 -4.77 -20.84 -17.46
C ASP A 9 -5.77 -20.36 -16.40
N SER A 10 -5.88 -21.11 -15.31
CA SER A 10 -6.66 -20.66 -14.16
C SER A 10 -5.80 -19.83 -13.20
N VAL A 11 -6.44 -18.90 -12.46
CA VAL A 11 -5.78 -18.19 -11.34
C VAL A 11 -5.24 -19.19 -10.30
N ARG A 12 -5.92 -20.31 -10.10
CA ARG A 12 -5.47 -21.35 -9.18
C ARG A 12 -4.15 -21.98 -9.63
N THR A 13 -4.01 -22.29 -10.91
CA THR A 13 -2.78 -22.87 -11.50
C THR A 13 -1.62 -21.87 -11.37
N LEU A 14 -1.88 -20.60 -11.69
CA LEU A 14 -0.90 -19.52 -11.51
C LEU A 14 -0.45 -19.41 -10.04
N ASN A 15 -1.39 -19.30 -9.09
CA ASN A 15 -1.05 -19.18 -7.67
C ASN A 15 -0.32 -20.40 -7.15
N GLN A 16 -0.70 -21.61 -7.57
CA GLN A 16 0.03 -22.83 -7.20
C GLN A 16 1.48 -22.76 -7.66
N HIS A 17 1.73 -22.36 -8.91
CA HIS A 17 3.09 -22.18 -9.41
C HIS A 17 3.87 -21.14 -8.60
N LEU A 18 3.23 -20.04 -8.21
CA LEU A 18 3.86 -18.99 -7.38
C LEU A 18 4.12 -19.48 -5.95
N HIS A 19 3.34 -20.40 -5.41
CA HIS A 19 3.56 -21.01 -4.10
C HIS A 19 4.66 -22.10 -4.11
N ASP A 20 4.92 -22.70 -5.27
CA ASP A 20 6.03 -23.66 -5.43
C ASP A 20 7.41 -22.96 -5.44
N SER A 21 7.45 -21.71 -4.98
CA SER A 21 8.67 -20.92 -4.77
C SER A 21 9.53 -20.70 -6.02
N PRO A 22 8.95 -20.14 -7.10
CA PRO A 22 9.69 -19.84 -8.29
C PRO A 22 10.72 -18.72 -8.04
N SER A 23 11.71 -18.65 -8.90
CA SER A 23 12.68 -17.57 -8.95
C SER A 23 12.69 -16.92 -10.33
N GLY A 24 13.20 -15.69 -10.39
CA GLY A 24 13.32 -14.93 -11.65
C GLY A 24 12.07 -14.14 -11.98
N THR A 25 11.68 -14.09 -13.25
CA THR A 25 10.57 -13.26 -13.74
C THR A 25 9.42 -14.11 -14.29
N LEU A 26 8.20 -13.67 -14.01
CA LEU A 26 6.96 -14.30 -14.48
C LEU A 26 6.04 -13.23 -15.07
N SER A 27 5.47 -13.52 -16.23
CA SER A 27 4.46 -12.64 -16.87
C SER A 27 3.08 -13.26 -16.82
N VAL A 28 2.07 -12.43 -16.57
CA VAL A 28 0.65 -12.79 -16.59
C VAL A 28 -0.06 -11.90 -17.58
N THR A 29 -0.69 -12.49 -18.57
CA THR A 29 -1.49 -11.79 -19.58
C THR A 29 -2.98 -12.08 -19.42
N ASN A 30 -3.83 -11.22 -19.98
CA ASN A 30 -5.28 -11.36 -19.97
C ASN A 30 -5.90 -11.54 -18.57
N PRO A 31 -5.51 -10.73 -17.55
CA PRO A 31 -6.07 -10.86 -16.22
C PRO A 31 -7.58 -10.61 -16.18
N GLY A 32 -8.11 -9.74 -17.05
CA GLY A 32 -9.56 -9.54 -17.26
C GLY A 32 -10.36 -9.24 -16.00
N GLY A 33 -9.76 -8.55 -15.01
CA GLY A 33 -10.42 -8.25 -13.74
C GLY A 33 -10.58 -9.48 -12.81
N ARG A 34 -9.90 -10.60 -13.06
CA ARG A 34 -9.97 -11.78 -12.19
C ARG A 34 -9.43 -11.47 -10.80
N HIS A 35 -10.00 -12.18 -9.83
CA HIS A 35 -9.71 -11.98 -8.42
C HIS A 35 -8.56 -12.86 -7.92
N CYS A 36 -7.94 -12.47 -6.81
CA CYS A 36 -6.94 -13.26 -6.09
C CYS A 36 -5.71 -13.64 -6.94
N ILE A 37 -5.37 -12.86 -7.95
CA ILE A 37 -4.16 -13.08 -8.76
C ILE A 37 -2.93 -12.82 -7.88
N ALA A 38 -1.94 -13.71 -7.93
CA ALA A 38 -0.66 -13.57 -7.24
C ALA A 38 -0.79 -13.41 -5.70
N CYS A 39 -1.75 -14.12 -5.08
CA CYS A 39 -1.94 -14.10 -3.63
C CYS A 39 -0.98 -15.06 -2.92
N GLY A 40 -0.49 -14.65 -1.74
CA GLY A 40 0.26 -15.52 -0.83
C GLY A 40 1.66 -15.88 -1.30
N ILE A 41 2.28 -15.08 -2.15
CA ILE A 41 3.63 -15.36 -2.65
C ILE A 41 4.65 -15.22 -1.51
N ASP A 42 5.46 -16.26 -1.30
CA ASP A 42 6.57 -16.28 -0.35
C ASP A 42 7.89 -16.66 -1.05
N ALA A 43 8.20 -15.96 -2.13
CA ALA A 43 9.39 -16.17 -2.94
C ALA A 43 9.89 -14.85 -3.54
N PRO A 44 11.22 -14.69 -3.75
CA PRO A 44 11.79 -13.48 -4.38
C PRO A 44 11.64 -13.52 -5.90
N VAL A 45 10.39 -13.47 -6.37
CA VAL A 45 10.02 -13.50 -7.78
C VAL A 45 9.51 -12.14 -8.24
N GLU A 46 9.79 -11.78 -9.50
CA GLU A 46 9.22 -10.62 -10.14
C GLU A 46 8.01 -11.05 -10.99
N VAL A 47 6.84 -10.48 -10.69
CA VAL A 47 5.58 -10.78 -11.39
C VAL A 47 5.08 -9.55 -12.11
N SER A 48 4.93 -9.62 -13.42
CA SER A 48 4.31 -8.57 -14.24
C SER A 48 2.94 -9.02 -14.72
N ILE A 49 1.91 -8.24 -14.38
CA ILE A 49 0.51 -8.51 -14.76
C ILE A 49 0.07 -7.45 -15.78
N ASP A 50 -0.20 -7.88 -17.00
CA ASP A 50 -0.55 -6.99 -18.10
C ASP A 50 -2.06 -6.77 -18.20
N GLY A 51 -2.56 -5.82 -17.42
CA GLY A 51 -3.97 -5.39 -17.45
C GLY A 51 -4.59 -5.16 -16.07
N HIS A 52 -5.92 -5.05 -16.08
CA HIS A 52 -6.70 -4.78 -14.85
C HIS A 52 -6.91 -6.06 -14.05
N VAL A 53 -6.82 -5.94 -12.72
CA VAL A 53 -7.04 -7.05 -11.79
C VAL A 53 -8.25 -6.79 -10.90
N GLY A 54 -8.88 -7.86 -10.43
CA GLY A 54 -10.01 -7.81 -9.50
C GLY A 54 -9.55 -7.62 -8.05
N TYR A 55 -10.39 -8.03 -7.10
CA TYR A 55 -10.08 -7.85 -5.69
C TYR A 55 -8.96 -8.78 -5.22
N TYR A 56 -8.27 -8.36 -4.16
CA TYR A 56 -7.29 -9.12 -3.39
C TYR A 56 -6.05 -9.55 -4.19
N CYS A 57 -5.72 -8.82 -5.27
CA CYS A 57 -4.50 -9.09 -6.03
C CYS A 57 -3.26 -8.83 -5.17
N ALA A 58 -2.26 -9.71 -5.24
CA ALA A 58 -1.03 -9.68 -4.45
C ALA A 58 -1.26 -9.61 -2.92
N GLY A 59 -2.41 -10.08 -2.45
CA GLY A 59 -2.68 -10.19 -1.01
C GLY A 59 -1.69 -11.13 -0.32
N MET A 60 -1.31 -10.84 0.93
CA MET A 60 -0.35 -11.62 1.75
C MET A 60 1.02 -11.79 1.09
N ASN A 61 1.42 -10.86 0.20
CA ASN A 61 2.72 -10.94 -0.45
C ASN A 61 3.87 -10.88 0.56
N LYS A 62 4.84 -11.77 0.38
CA LYS A 62 6.16 -11.69 0.98
C LYS A 62 7.20 -11.79 -0.13
N GLN A 63 8.29 -11.05 -0.02
CA GLN A 63 9.47 -11.09 -0.87
C GLN A 63 9.26 -10.70 -2.36
N ALA A 64 8.10 -11.02 -2.97
CA ALA A 64 7.89 -10.79 -4.39
C ALA A 64 7.76 -9.30 -4.73
N GLN A 65 8.15 -8.98 -5.97
CA GLN A 65 7.89 -7.68 -6.61
C GLN A 65 6.79 -7.88 -7.65
N VAL A 66 5.60 -7.32 -7.39
CA VAL A 66 4.44 -7.45 -8.28
C VAL A 66 4.14 -6.13 -8.95
N THR A 67 4.09 -6.11 -10.28
CA THR A 67 3.69 -4.93 -11.06
C THR A 67 2.40 -5.21 -11.81
N ILE A 68 1.40 -4.35 -11.61
CA ILE A 68 0.08 -4.40 -12.26
C ILE A 68 0.02 -3.24 -13.26
N ALA A 69 -0.04 -3.53 -14.55
CA ALA A 69 -0.03 -2.52 -15.62
C ALA A 69 -1.35 -1.73 -15.72
N GLY A 70 -2.42 -2.22 -15.13
CA GLY A 70 -3.75 -1.60 -15.13
C GLY A 70 -4.22 -1.15 -13.75
N ASN A 71 -5.54 -1.06 -13.59
CA ASN A 71 -6.18 -0.75 -12.32
C ASN A 71 -6.31 -2.01 -11.45
N ALA A 72 -6.40 -1.80 -10.13
CA ALA A 72 -6.62 -2.87 -9.17
C ALA A 72 -7.96 -2.73 -8.45
N GLY A 73 -8.64 -3.85 -8.28
CA GLY A 73 -9.87 -3.97 -7.49
C GLY A 73 -9.64 -3.80 -5.98
N PRO A 74 -10.70 -3.97 -5.15
CA PRO A 74 -10.60 -3.80 -3.70
C PRO A 74 -9.55 -4.71 -3.06
N GLY A 75 -8.85 -4.22 -2.02
CA GLY A 75 -7.92 -5.01 -1.22
C GLY A 75 -6.63 -5.40 -1.94
N VAL A 76 -6.18 -4.63 -2.93
CA VAL A 76 -4.87 -4.87 -3.54
C VAL A 76 -3.77 -4.80 -2.46
N ALA A 77 -2.85 -5.76 -2.45
CA ALA A 77 -1.78 -5.89 -1.46
C ALA A 77 -2.27 -5.96 0.01
N GLU A 78 -3.51 -6.39 0.24
CA GLU A 78 -4.01 -6.58 1.60
C GLU A 78 -3.16 -7.59 2.35
N ASN A 79 -2.83 -7.29 3.62
CA ASN A 79 -1.93 -8.09 4.46
C ASN A 79 -0.51 -8.28 3.86
N ILE A 80 -0.03 -7.41 3.00
CA ILE A 80 1.36 -7.46 2.54
C ILE A 80 2.32 -7.48 3.75
N MET A 81 3.31 -8.35 3.72
CA MET A 81 4.29 -8.54 4.81
C MET A 81 5.67 -7.98 4.45
N SER A 82 6.08 -8.10 3.20
CA SER A 82 7.32 -7.54 2.65
C SER A 82 7.29 -7.56 1.11
N GLY A 83 8.39 -7.21 0.46
CA GLY A 83 8.44 -7.06 -0.99
C GLY A 83 7.74 -5.78 -1.45
N SER A 84 7.28 -5.73 -2.69
CA SER A 84 6.63 -4.54 -3.24
C SER A 84 5.49 -4.89 -4.20
N VAL A 85 4.45 -4.06 -4.19
CA VAL A 85 3.35 -4.11 -5.15
C VAL A 85 3.22 -2.74 -5.80
N ARG A 86 3.26 -2.69 -7.12
CA ARG A 86 3.09 -1.46 -7.91
C ARG A 86 1.86 -1.55 -8.78
N VAL A 87 0.96 -0.60 -8.66
CA VAL A 87 -0.22 -0.41 -9.50
C VAL A 87 0.02 0.79 -10.40
N LYS A 88 0.12 0.61 -11.71
CA LYS A 88 0.34 1.72 -12.65
C LYS A 88 -0.92 2.56 -12.91
N GLY A 89 -2.08 2.00 -12.63
CA GLY A 89 -3.36 2.70 -12.69
C GLY A 89 -3.86 3.09 -11.31
N ASN A 90 -5.18 3.07 -11.16
CA ASN A 90 -5.87 3.38 -9.91
C ASN A 90 -6.09 2.12 -9.06
N ALA A 91 -6.20 2.30 -7.75
CA ALA A 91 -6.60 1.25 -6.84
C ALA A 91 -7.99 1.54 -6.24
N SER A 92 -8.81 0.50 -6.12
CA SER A 92 -10.10 0.59 -5.47
C SER A 92 -9.94 0.65 -3.94
N GLN A 93 -11.03 0.48 -3.19
CA GLN A 93 -11.02 0.63 -1.73
C GLN A 93 -10.14 -0.39 -1.02
N SER A 94 -9.69 -0.01 0.19
CA SER A 94 -8.90 -0.84 1.10
C SER A 94 -7.55 -1.30 0.53
N ALA A 95 -6.96 -0.51 -0.37
CA ALA A 95 -5.61 -0.81 -0.87
C ALA A 95 -4.59 -0.81 0.29
N GLY A 96 -3.78 -1.86 0.40
CA GLY A 96 -2.77 -2.03 1.45
C GLY A 96 -3.34 -2.26 2.85
N ALA A 97 -4.62 -2.64 2.97
CA ALA A 97 -5.25 -2.89 4.26
C ALA A 97 -4.45 -3.89 5.11
N SER A 98 -4.30 -3.58 6.40
CA SER A 98 -3.61 -4.43 7.39
C SER A 98 -2.17 -4.83 7.02
N GLY A 99 -1.54 -4.16 6.05
CA GLY A 99 -0.16 -4.43 5.62
C GLY A 99 0.84 -4.23 6.75
N ARG A 100 1.77 -5.19 6.90
CA ARG A 100 2.73 -5.24 8.01
C ARG A 100 4.12 -4.74 7.62
N GLY A 101 4.43 -4.68 6.35
CA GLY A 101 5.73 -4.24 5.84
C GLY A 101 5.77 -4.25 4.33
N GLY A 102 6.93 -3.96 3.75
CA GLY A 102 7.07 -3.80 2.31
C GLY A 102 6.50 -2.47 1.81
N ALA A 103 6.24 -2.39 0.51
CA ALA A 103 5.76 -1.17 -0.11
C ALA A 103 4.61 -1.43 -1.09
N LEU A 104 3.57 -0.58 -1.03
CA LEU A 104 2.53 -0.47 -2.04
C LEU A 104 2.65 0.88 -2.74
N ILE A 105 2.84 0.88 -4.05
CA ILE A 105 2.95 2.07 -4.88
C ILE A 105 1.76 2.12 -5.82
N ILE A 106 1.01 3.22 -5.81
CA ILE A 106 -0.13 3.46 -6.69
C ILE A 106 0.18 4.71 -7.50
N GLU A 107 0.35 4.57 -8.82
CA GLU A 107 0.71 5.69 -9.69
C GLU A 107 -0.49 6.60 -10.03
N GLY A 108 -1.71 6.09 -9.90
CA GLY A 108 -2.96 6.84 -9.98
C GLY A 108 -3.53 7.19 -8.60
N ASP A 109 -4.86 7.20 -8.51
CA ASP A 109 -5.62 7.46 -7.30
C ASP A 109 -5.91 6.15 -6.53
N ALA A 110 -6.10 6.28 -5.22
CA ALA A 110 -6.68 5.23 -4.40
C ALA A 110 -8.04 5.66 -3.85
N SER A 111 -8.97 4.72 -3.79
CA SER A 111 -10.31 4.98 -3.29
C SER A 111 -10.35 5.03 -1.74
N ALA A 112 -11.53 4.87 -1.17
CA ALA A 112 -11.77 4.91 0.27
C ALA A 112 -10.93 3.87 1.05
N ARG A 113 -10.59 4.21 2.30
CA ARG A 113 -9.93 3.32 3.25
C ARG A 113 -8.57 2.78 2.79
N CYS A 114 -7.84 3.54 1.96
CA CYS A 114 -6.46 3.21 1.64
C CYS A 114 -5.64 3.16 2.93
N GLY A 115 -4.90 2.06 3.15
CA GLY A 115 -4.10 1.86 4.36
C GLY A 115 -4.90 1.63 5.65
N ILE A 116 -6.19 1.23 5.55
CA ILE A 116 -6.97 0.87 6.75
C ILE A 116 -6.24 -0.17 7.59
N SER A 117 -6.15 0.07 8.88
CA SER A 117 -5.52 -0.82 9.87
C SER A 117 -4.09 -1.25 9.51
N MET A 118 -3.36 -0.48 8.70
CA MET A 118 -1.97 -0.80 8.34
C MET A 118 -1.08 -0.88 9.60
N LYS A 119 -0.10 -1.80 9.57
CA LYS A 119 0.73 -2.21 10.72
C LYS A 119 2.23 -2.12 10.44
N GLY A 120 2.64 -1.32 9.45
CA GLY A 120 4.05 -1.13 9.12
C GLY A 120 4.37 -1.03 7.62
N VAL A 121 3.40 -1.25 6.74
CA VAL A 121 3.58 -1.06 5.30
C VAL A 121 3.82 0.41 4.96
N ASP A 122 4.64 0.67 3.96
CA ASP A 122 4.75 1.97 3.32
C ASP A 122 3.84 2.02 2.08
N ILE A 123 2.90 2.97 2.07
CA ILE A 123 1.98 3.18 0.95
C ILE A 123 2.28 4.54 0.33
N VAL A 124 2.54 4.57 -0.98
CA VAL A 124 2.75 5.82 -1.73
C VAL A 124 1.74 5.90 -2.85
N VAL A 125 0.89 6.93 -2.80
CA VAL A 125 -0.13 7.23 -3.81
C VAL A 125 0.28 8.50 -4.55
N ALA A 126 0.56 8.39 -5.84
CA ALA A 126 0.95 9.55 -6.65
C ALA A 126 -0.23 10.50 -6.94
N GLY A 127 -1.44 9.99 -6.89
CA GLY A 127 -2.68 10.75 -6.96
C GLY A 127 -3.30 11.04 -5.59
N SER A 128 -4.62 11.05 -5.55
CA SER A 128 -5.46 11.35 -4.38
C SER A 128 -5.97 10.09 -3.70
N VAL A 129 -6.46 10.24 -2.47
CA VAL A 129 -7.10 9.13 -1.73
C VAL A 129 -8.52 9.51 -1.31
N GLY A 130 -9.40 8.50 -1.23
CA GLY A 130 -10.78 8.66 -0.79
C GLY A 130 -10.93 8.78 0.73
N HIS A 131 -12.17 8.86 1.19
CA HIS A 131 -12.53 9.05 2.60
C HIS A 131 -12.03 7.91 3.50
N MET A 132 -11.85 8.22 4.78
CA MET A 132 -11.41 7.27 5.82
C MET A 132 -10.09 6.56 5.48
N SER A 133 -9.22 7.15 4.68
CA SER A 133 -7.89 6.59 4.44
C SER A 133 -7.07 6.63 5.73
N ALA A 134 -6.25 5.61 5.96
CA ALA A 134 -5.54 5.34 7.23
C ALA A 134 -6.45 5.19 8.47
N PHE A 135 -7.72 4.76 8.30
CA PHE A 135 -8.60 4.43 9.43
C PHE A 135 -7.96 3.36 10.31
N MET A 136 -7.88 3.62 11.63
CA MET A 136 -7.25 2.73 12.61
C MET A 136 -5.82 2.29 12.23
N ALA A 137 -5.09 3.11 11.49
CA ALA A 137 -3.72 2.82 11.09
C ALA A 137 -2.80 2.81 12.32
N GLN A 138 -2.10 1.68 12.53
CA GLN A 138 -1.29 1.45 13.73
C GLN A 138 0.16 1.92 13.53
N LYS A 139 0.79 1.56 12.41
CA LYS A 139 2.20 1.86 12.12
C LYS A 139 2.41 1.87 10.59
N GLY A 140 3.48 2.50 10.14
CA GLY A 140 3.82 2.64 8.71
C GLY A 140 3.60 4.05 8.21
N ARG A 141 3.79 4.26 6.92
CA ARG A 141 3.68 5.58 6.29
C ARG A 141 2.69 5.54 5.14
N LEU A 142 1.75 6.49 5.12
CA LEU A 142 0.89 6.74 3.97
C LEU A 142 1.29 8.08 3.37
N VAL A 143 1.79 8.08 2.13
CA VAL A 143 2.19 9.27 1.37
C VAL A 143 1.18 9.51 0.27
N ILE A 144 0.60 10.71 0.23
CA ILE A 144 -0.44 11.13 -0.70
C ILE A 144 0.06 12.35 -1.46
N CYS A 145 0.34 12.21 -2.75
CA CYS A 145 0.82 13.32 -3.57
C CYS A 145 -0.31 14.22 -4.10
N GLY A 146 -1.54 13.74 -4.12
CA GLY A 146 -2.75 14.50 -4.41
C GLY A 146 -3.49 14.92 -3.15
N ASP A 147 -4.83 14.96 -3.23
CA ASP A 147 -5.73 15.34 -2.16
C ASP A 147 -6.13 14.14 -1.29
N ALA A 148 -6.52 14.39 -0.05
CA ALA A 148 -7.10 13.39 0.83
C ALA A 148 -8.56 13.74 1.13
N GLY A 149 -9.46 12.76 0.96
CA GLY A 149 -10.88 12.89 1.30
C GLY A 149 -11.12 12.98 2.82
N ASP A 150 -12.39 13.11 3.20
CA ASP A 150 -12.82 13.32 4.59
C ASP A 150 -12.48 12.13 5.51
N PHE A 151 -12.37 12.43 6.79
CA PHE A 151 -12.08 11.50 7.89
C PHE A 151 -10.73 10.80 7.74
N LEU A 152 -9.74 11.52 7.18
CA LEU A 152 -8.36 11.03 7.08
C LEU A 152 -7.82 10.71 8.47
N GLY A 153 -7.28 9.49 8.63
CA GLY A 153 -6.59 9.07 9.85
C GLY A 153 -7.50 8.92 11.07
N ASP A 154 -8.81 8.67 10.86
CA ASP A 154 -9.71 8.42 11.99
C ASP A 154 -9.19 7.28 12.87
N SER A 155 -9.16 7.52 14.18
CA SER A 155 -8.68 6.56 15.18
C SER A 155 -7.23 6.08 14.93
N ILE A 156 -6.39 6.95 14.39
CA ILE A 156 -4.98 6.64 14.07
C ILE A 156 -4.14 6.46 15.34
N TYR A 157 -3.18 5.53 15.28
CA TYR A 157 -2.19 5.30 16.35
C TYR A 157 -0.83 5.94 15.99
N GLU A 158 0.21 5.14 15.71
CA GLU A 158 1.57 5.62 15.44
C GLU A 158 1.91 5.78 13.95
N ALA A 159 0.97 5.45 13.06
CA ALA A 159 1.18 5.64 11.64
C ALA A 159 1.37 7.13 11.29
N ILE A 160 2.13 7.38 10.26
CA ILE A 160 2.46 8.72 9.78
C ILE A 160 1.80 8.93 8.42
N ILE A 161 1.07 10.03 8.28
CA ILE A 161 0.47 10.42 7.01
C ILE A 161 1.17 11.68 6.49
N TYR A 162 1.57 11.67 5.22
CA TYR A 162 2.09 12.82 4.50
C TYR A 162 1.14 13.17 3.36
N VAL A 163 0.69 14.41 3.28
CA VAL A 163 -0.21 14.89 2.21
C VAL A 163 0.37 16.14 1.58
N ARG A 164 0.49 16.14 0.25
CA ARG A 164 0.90 17.32 -0.52
C ARG A 164 -0.29 18.20 -0.87
N GLY A 165 -1.38 17.61 -1.32
CA GLY A 165 -2.60 18.31 -1.75
C GLY A 165 -3.48 18.79 -0.60
N ASN A 166 -4.75 19.03 -0.88
CA ASN A 166 -5.73 19.44 0.12
C ASN A 166 -6.15 18.25 0.98
N VAL A 167 -6.61 18.55 2.19
CA VAL A 167 -7.17 17.56 3.11
C VAL A 167 -8.56 18.01 3.47
N GLY A 168 -9.53 17.10 3.35
CA GLY A 168 -10.89 17.31 3.82
C GLY A 168 -10.96 17.33 5.36
N GLU A 169 -12.06 16.93 5.95
CA GLU A 169 -12.18 16.80 7.39
C GLU A 169 -11.19 15.72 7.91
N LEU A 170 -10.52 16.01 9.03
CA LEU A 170 -9.70 15.01 9.70
C LEU A 170 -10.60 14.09 10.51
N GLY A 171 -10.22 12.82 10.57
CA GLY A 171 -10.87 11.84 11.44
C GLY A 171 -10.60 12.10 12.93
N ALA A 172 -11.33 11.39 13.78
CA ALA A 172 -11.15 11.49 15.23
C ALA A 172 -9.68 11.18 15.61
N ASP A 173 -9.15 11.98 16.52
CA ASP A 173 -7.77 11.88 17.03
C ASP A 173 -6.66 12.16 15.98
N CYS A 174 -6.96 12.51 14.75
CA CYS A 174 -5.98 12.89 13.75
C CYS A 174 -5.75 14.40 13.75
N ILE A 175 -4.50 14.82 13.81
CA ILE A 175 -4.12 16.24 13.77
C ILE A 175 -2.94 16.48 12.84
N LYS A 176 -2.81 17.72 12.35
CA LYS A 176 -1.59 18.17 11.70
C LYS A 176 -0.44 18.24 12.71
N LYS A 177 0.71 17.74 12.33
CA LYS A 177 1.93 17.68 13.16
C LYS A 177 3.11 18.38 12.48
N GLU A 178 4.12 18.70 13.25
CA GLU A 178 5.35 19.31 12.77
C GLU A 178 6.12 18.36 11.84
N MET A 179 6.68 18.90 10.75
CA MET A 179 7.64 18.23 9.86
C MET A 179 9.06 18.43 10.42
N THR A 180 9.56 17.47 11.18
CA THR A 180 10.95 17.51 11.65
C THR A 180 11.94 17.14 10.54
N ALA A 181 13.23 17.40 10.72
CA ALA A 181 14.28 17.01 9.78
C ALA A 181 14.28 15.50 9.48
N ASP A 182 14.02 14.66 10.47
CA ASP A 182 13.94 13.20 10.30
C ASP A 182 12.75 12.79 9.41
N HIS A 183 11.60 13.46 9.57
CA HIS A 183 10.43 13.21 8.72
C HIS A 183 10.70 13.62 7.26
N VAL A 184 11.34 14.77 7.04
CA VAL A 184 11.74 15.24 5.71
C VAL A 184 12.70 14.24 5.06
N GLN A 185 13.73 13.82 5.79
CA GLN A 185 14.72 12.87 5.29
C GLN A 185 14.10 11.50 4.99
N GLY A 186 13.26 10.98 5.90
CA GLY A 186 12.58 9.70 5.72
C GLY A 186 11.60 9.70 4.55
N LEU A 187 10.86 10.81 4.36
CA LEU A 187 9.97 10.98 3.20
C LEU A 187 10.75 11.04 1.89
N LYS A 188 11.86 11.79 1.87
CA LYS A 188 12.74 11.89 0.69
C LYS A 188 13.30 10.53 0.28
N GLN A 189 13.75 9.73 1.25
CA GLN A 189 14.24 8.38 1.00
C GLN A 189 13.13 7.46 0.45
N LEU A 190 11.93 7.53 1.02
CA LEU A 190 10.80 6.72 0.57
C LEU A 190 10.37 7.08 -0.85
N LEU A 191 10.24 8.36 -1.18
CA LEU A 191 9.91 8.80 -2.54
C LEU A 191 10.97 8.36 -3.54
N ALA A 192 12.25 8.49 -3.20
CA ALA A 192 13.35 8.02 -4.05
C ALA A 192 13.30 6.50 -4.27
N ALA A 193 13.10 5.71 -3.20
CA ALA A 193 13.03 4.25 -3.26
C ALA A 193 11.83 3.75 -4.07
N THR A 194 10.73 4.49 -4.06
CA THR A 194 9.50 4.14 -4.81
C THR A 194 9.47 4.72 -6.22
N GLY A 195 10.41 5.59 -6.58
CA GLY A 195 10.46 6.25 -7.90
C GLY A 195 9.33 7.25 -8.14
N VAL A 196 8.67 7.72 -7.08
CA VAL A 196 7.63 8.76 -7.18
C VAL A 196 8.27 10.14 -7.04
N ALA A 197 8.19 10.93 -8.10
CA ALA A 197 8.75 12.28 -8.12
C ALA A 197 7.80 13.27 -7.44
N ALA A 198 8.22 13.84 -6.31
CA ALA A 198 7.49 14.91 -5.63
C ALA A 198 8.45 15.79 -4.82
N ASN A 199 8.12 17.07 -4.69
CA ASN A 199 8.88 17.98 -3.83
C ASN A 199 8.49 17.78 -2.37
N VAL A 200 9.43 17.36 -1.53
CA VAL A 200 9.20 17.03 -0.11
C VAL A 200 8.75 18.25 0.69
N ASP A 201 9.18 19.46 0.31
CA ASP A 201 8.85 20.70 1.03
C ASP A 201 7.37 21.09 0.90
N GLU A 202 6.62 20.49 -0.03
CA GLU A 202 5.20 20.73 -0.22
C GLU A 202 4.31 19.86 0.70
N PHE A 203 4.89 18.87 1.39
CA PHE A 203 4.11 17.95 2.20
C PHE A 203 3.84 18.48 3.60
N ARG A 204 2.68 18.12 4.11
CA ARG A 204 2.25 18.32 5.50
C ARG A 204 2.10 16.96 6.17
N ARG A 205 2.48 16.87 7.43
CA ARG A 205 2.40 15.64 8.21
C ARG A 205 1.17 15.63 9.11
N TYR A 206 0.54 14.46 9.19
CA TYR A 206 -0.59 14.18 10.07
C TYR A 206 -0.30 12.91 10.88
N GLY A 207 -0.91 12.81 12.05
CA GLY A 207 -0.77 11.68 12.94
C GLY A 207 -1.62 11.84 14.21
N SER A 208 -1.52 10.91 15.14
CA SER A 208 -2.37 10.87 16.34
C SER A 208 -2.18 12.10 17.23
N ALA A 209 -3.29 12.64 17.73
CA ALA A 209 -3.33 13.67 18.77
C ALA A 209 -2.91 13.12 20.13
N ARG A 210 -3.01 11.81 20.32
CA ARG A 210 -2.75 11.18 21.61
C ARG A 210 -1.26 11.09 21.87
N LYS A 211 -0.89 11.21 23.15
CA LYS A 211 0.43 10.81 23.63
C LYS A 211 0.29 9.36 24.05
N LEU A 212 0.56 8.43 23.15
CA LEU A 212 0.09 7.15 23.51
C LEU A 212 0.90 6.00 23.12
N TYR A 213 0.69 5.02 23.94
CA TYR A 213 0.86 3.59 23.71
C TYR A 213 1.85 3.31 22.60
N ASN A 214 3.09 3.15 22.94
CA ASN A 214 3.90 2.27 22.14
C ASN A 214 3.21 0.92 22.15
N PHE A 215 2.39 0.62 21.14
CA PHE A 215 1.94 -0.74 20.88
C PHE A 215 3.09 -1.62 20.37
N ASN A 216 4.30 -1.28 20.75
CA ASN A 216 5.41 -2.16 20.55
C ASN A 216 5.30 -3.22 21.65
N ILE A 217 5.04 -4.45 21.24
CA ILE A 217 4.99 -5.60 22.16
C ILE A 217 6.28 -5.73 22.98
N ASP A 218 7.40 -5.22 22.46
CA ASP A 218 8.70 -5.19 23.15
C ASP A 218 8.73 -4.20 24.34
N HIS A 219 7.71 -3.34 24.48
CA HIS A 219 7.52 -2.37 25.56
C HIS A 219 6.23 -2.62 26.35
N ALA A 220 5.68 -3.83 26.27
CA ALA A 220 4.43 -4.17 26.96
C ALA A 220 4.50 -4.01 28.48
N ASP A 221 5.70 -4.06 29.05
CA ASP A 221 5.96 -3.94 30.49
C ASP A 221 6.16 -2.48 30.96
N ASP A 222 6.10 -1.52 30.02
CA ASP A 222 6.25 -0.08 30.34
C ASP A 222 4.92 0.62 30.64
N TYR A 223 3.81 -0.13 30.83
CA TYR A 223 2.45 0.36 31.09
C TYR A 223 1.97 0.09 32.50
#